data_ea42630f701be2916188610b06be4fc7
#
_entry.id   ea42630f701be2916188610b06be4fc7
#
_cell.length_a   1.000
_cell.length_b   1.000
_cell.length_c   1.000
_cell.angle_alpha   90.00
_cell.angle_beta   90.00
_cell.angle_gamma   90.00
#
_symmetry.space_group_name_H-M   'P 1'
#
loop_
_entity.id
_entity.type
_entity.pdbx_description
1 polymer ?
#
loop_
_entity_poly.entity_id
_entity_poly.type
_entity_poly.pdbx_seq_one_letter_code
_entity_poly.pdbx_strand_id
1 'polypeptide(L)'
;MTTFLSLTLCAGPCGGRARANDNPPQEKTANPKVYLTRTITPEALVRIYEALGREATGRVAVKLSTGEPGGHHFLQPALVAPLVHKVGGTIVECNTAYGGGRARTADHLKAAADHGFTAIAAVDIMDAEGETALSVEGGRHLAEDYVGKNFLNYDFTIVLSHFKGHVMGGFGGAIKNISIGIASSAGKAWIHSAGKTKNAAEMWSALPPQDDFLESMAEAAKAVADHCGERILYINVMNNLSVDCDCDAHPAAPEMGDIGILAST
;
A
#
# COMPACT_ATOMS: atom_id res chain seq x y z
N MET A 1 1.19 69.09 3.74
CA MET A 1 2.30 69.33 4.72
C MET A 1 2.27 68.15 5.68
N THR A 2 3.08 67.15 5.43
CA THR A 2 3.09 65.93 6.23
C THR A 2 4.52 65.71 6.71
N THR A 3 4.69 65.76 8.02
CA THR A 3 5.99 65.76 8.71
C THR A 3 6.39 64.28 8.95
N PHE A 4 7.53 63.82 8.45
CA PHE A 4 8.16 62.54 8.76
C PHE A 4 8.97 62.66 10.05
N LEU A 5 8.71 61.74 10.99
CA LEU A 5 9.54 61.57 12.19
C LEU A 5 10.45 60.35 11.97
N SER A 6 11.75 60.59 11.94
CA SER A 6 12.81 59.60 11.85
C SER A 6 13.19 59.13 13.27
N LEU A 7 13.08 57.85 13.57
CA LEU A 7 13.64 57.25 14.79
C LEU A 7 14.84 56.40 14.41
N THR A 8 16.03 56.87 14.80
CA THR A 8 17.29 56.12 14.67
C THR A 8 17.48 55.26 15.91
N LEU A 9 17.46 53.94 15.78
CA LEU A 9 17.84 52.99 16.83
C LEU A 9 19.28 52.53 16.59
N CYS A 10 20.15 52.74 17.59
CA CYS A 10 21.52 52.26 17.62
C CYS A 10 21.56 50.74 17.74
N ALA A 11 22.24 50.07 16.81
CA ALA A 11 22.58 48.68 16.88
C ALA A 11 23.93 48.46 17.54
N GLY A 12 23.94 47.72 18.67
CA GLY A 12 25.17 47.20 19.27
C GLY A 12 25.51 45.83 18.64
N PRO A 13 26.80 45.43 18.55
CA PRO A 13 27.19 44.22 17.88
C PRO A 13 27.05 42.99 18.80
N CYS A 14 26.05 42.18 18.63
CA CYS A 14 26.06 40.81 19.11
C CYS A 14 26.54 39.88 17.98
N GLY A 15 27.79 39.47 18.03
CA GLY A 15 28.38 38.50 17.14
C GLY A 15 27.87 37.08 17.44
N GLY A 16 26.82 36.64 16.75
CA GLY A 16 26.40 35.30 16.64
C GLY A 16 26.67 34.80 15.22
N ARG A 17 27.73 34.01 15.02
CA ARG A 17 27.94 33.30 13.75
C ARG A 17 26.78 32.35 13.54
N ALA A 18 25.86 32.68 12.66
CA ALA A 18 24.95 31.73 12.07
C ALA A 18 25.79 30.67 11.31
N ARG A 19 25.76 29.42 11.76
CA ARG A 19 26.30 28.31 10.97
C ARG A 19 25.43 28.22 9.72
N ALA A 20 26.04 28.42 8.57
CA ALA A 20 25.43 28.09 7.30
C ALA A 20 25.04 26.61 7.35
N ASN A 21 23.80 26.32 7.03
CA ASN A 21 23.30 24.94 6.87
C ASN A 21 23.85 24.43 5.54
N ASP A 22 25.05 23.80 5.57
CA ASP A 22 25.66 23.14 4.41
C ASP A 22 24.96 21.80 4.13
N ASN A 23 23.64 21.81 3.97
CA ASN A 23 22.96 20.71 3.33
C ASN A 23 23.22 20.87 1.82
N PRO A 24 23.77 19.83 1.15
CA PRO A 24 23.88 19.84 -0.30
C PRO A 24 22.48 20.09 -0.90
N PRO A 25 22.38 20.80 -2.03
CA PRO A 25 21.10 21.02 -2.68
C PRO A 25 20.47 19.64 -2.93
N GLN A 26 19.29 19.40 -2.34
CA GLN A 26 18.50 18.24 -2.67
C GLN A 26 18.25 18.29 -4.18
N GLU A 27 18.77 17.30 -4.90
CA GLU A 27 18.40 17.10 -6.30
C GLU A 27 16.88 17.14 -6.37
N LYS A 28 16.34 18.04 -7.19
CA LYS A 28 14.90 18.10 -7.44
C LYS A 28 14.51 16.76 -8.08
N THR A 29 14.05 15.83 -7.26
CA THR A 29 13.44 14.60 -7.78
C THR A 29 12.35 15.02 -8.75
N ALA A 30 12.40 14.48 -9.96
CA ALA A 30 11.37 14.75 -10.95
C ALA A 30 9.98 14.46 -10.32
N ASN A 31 9.01 15.36 -10.57
CA ASN A 31 7.66 15.17 -10.04
C ASN A 31 7.16 13.75 -10.41
N PRO A 32 6.56 13.03 -9.47
CA PRO A 32 6.03 11.70 -9.75
C PRO A 32 5.01 11.78 -10.90
N LYS A 33 5.12 10.83 -11.82
CA LYS A 33 4.21 10.75 -12.96
C LYS A 33 2.96 10.00 -12.58
N VAL A 34 1.80 10.55 -12.94
CA VAL A 34 0.50 9.90 -12.78
C VAL A 34 -0.14 9.74 -14.15
N TYR A 35 -0.60 8.54 -14.45
CA TYR A 35 -1.27 8.18 -15.70
C TYR A 35 -2.67 7.65 -15.41
N LEU A 36 -3.62 7.95 -16.28
CA LEU A 36 -4.99 7.45 -16.23
C LEU A 36 -5.40 6.92 -17.61
N THR A 37 -6.01 5.75 -17.64
CA THR A 37 -6.78 5.25 -18.78
C THR A 37 -8.19 4.88 -18.33
N ARG A 38 -9.19 5.19 -19.15
CA ARG A 38 -10.58 4.76 -18.91
C ARG A 38 -10.87 3.34 -19.36
N THR A 39 -9.95 2.75 -20.13
CA THR A 39 -10.09 1.37 -20.61
C THR A 39 -9.55 0.40 -19.56
N ILE A 40 -10.38 -0.56 -19.15
CA ILE A 40 -10.01 -1.63 -18.25
C ILE A 40 -9.98 -2.93 -19.03
N THR A 41 -8.81 -3.22 -19.61
CA THR A 41 -8.51 -4.49 -20.29
C THR A 41 -7.10 -4.96 -19.94
N PRO A 42 -6.79 -6.24 -20.14
CA PRO A 42 -5.44 -6.77 -19.92
C PRO A 42 -4.36 -5.96 -20.65
N GLU A 43 -4.61 -5.56 -21.90
CA GLU A 43 -3.67 -4.79 -22.71
C GLU A 43 -3.53 -3.35 -22.20
N ALA A 44 -4.62 -2.74 -21.70
CA ALA A 44 -4.56 -1.41 -21.11
C ALA A 44 -3.78 -1.42 -19.79
N LEU A 45 -3.89 -2.48 -19.00
CA LEU A 45 -3.11 -2.67 -17.77
C LEU A 45 -1.61 -2.78 -18.08
N VAL A 46 -1.23 -3.51 -19.10
CA VAL A 46 0.16 -3.61 -19.57
C VAL A 46 0.65 -2.26 -20.10
N ARG A 47 -0.13 -1.58 -20.95
CA ARG A 47 0.27 -0.27 -21.52
C ARG A 47 0.46 0.80 -20.45
N ILE A 48 -0.38 0.84 -19.40
CA ILE A 48 -0.22 1.85 -18.33
C ILE A 48 1.02 1.56 -17.49
N TYR A 49 1.34 0.29 -17.25
CA TYR A 49 2.61 -0.10 -16.62
C TYR A 49 3.81 0.38 -17.45
N GLU A 50 3.81 0.14 -18.77
CA GLU A 50 4.87 0.58 -19.67
C GLU A 50 5.01 2.11 -19.71
N ALA A 51 3.89 2.84 -19.64
CA ALA A 51 3.88 4.30 -19.63
C ALA A 51 4.58 4.90 -18.39
N LEU A 52 4.66 4.17 -17.28
CA LEU A 52 5.41 4.60 -16.09
C LEU A 52 6.91 4.73 -16.36
N GLY A 53 7.44 4.02 -17.36
CA GLY A 53 8.83 4.14 -17.79
C GLY A 53 9.85 3.63 -16.76
N ARG A 54 9.41 2.78 -15.81
CA ARG A 54 10.27 2.12 -14.82
C ARG A 54 10.03 0.61 -14.92
N GLU A 55 11.05 -0.11 -15.34
CA GLU A 55 10.98 -1.55 -15.52
C GLU A 55 11.16 -2.28 -14.18
N ALA A 56 10.27 -3.23 -13.90
CA ALA A 56 10.40 -4.13 -12.76
C ALA A 56 11.46 -5.20 -13.07
N THR A 57 12.47 -5.31 -12.23
CA THR A 57 13.61 -6.22 -12.41
C THR A 57 13.86 -7.08 -11.18
N GLY A 58 14.61 -8.19 -11.34
CA GLY A 58 14.88 -9.12 -10.27
C GLY A 58 13.67 -10.00 -9.92
N ARG A 59 13.53 -10.37 -8.66
CA ARG A 59 12.34 -11.06 -8.15
C ARG A 59 11.22 -10.05 -7.92
N VAL A 60 10.19 -10.10 -8.74
CA VAL A 60 9.09 -9.13 -8.74
C VAL A 60 7.91 -9.64 -7.91
N ALA A 61 7.53 -8.88 -6.88
CA ALA A 61 6.28 -9.06 -6.16
C ALA A 61 5.15 -8.31 -6.88
N VAL A 62 4.05 -9.00 -7.21
CA VAL A 62 2.80 -8.36 -7.63
C VAL A 62 1.83 -8.44 -6.46
N LYS A 63 1.71 -7.35 -5.70
CA LYS A 63 0.86 -7.29 -4.52
C LYS A 63 -0.57 -6.92 -4.92
N LEU A 64 -1.45 -7.87 -4.77
CA LEU A 64 -2.88 -7.71 -5.00
C LEU A 64 -3.69 -8.38 -3.88
N SER A 65 -5.02 -8.36 -3.97
CA SER A 65 -5.91 -9.17 -3.13
C SER A 65 -6.54 -10.26 -3.97
N THR A 66 -6.41 -11.51 -3.52
CA THR A 66 -7.02 -12.67 -4.19
C THR A 66 -8.50 -12.85 -3.84
N GLY A 67 -9.06 -12.01 -2.94
CA GLY A 67 -10.46 -12.05 -2.52
C GLY A 67 -10.74 -13.10 -1.44
N GLU A 68 -11.74 -12.84 -0.60
CA GLU A 68 -12.24 -13.81 0.40
C GLU A 68 -13.05 -14.90 -0.31
N PRO A 69 -12.98 -16.17 0.13
CA PRO A 69 -13.82 -17.24 -0.41
C PRO A 69 -15.31 -16.84 -0.44
N GLY A 70 -15.95 -16.99 -1.61
CA GLY A 70 -17.33 -16.55 -1.85
C GLY A 70 -17.45 -15.15 -2.46
N GLY A 71 -16.43 -14.30 -2.37
CA GLY A 71 -16.38 -13.00 -3.03
C GLY A 71 -16.16 -13.13 -4.54
N HIS A 72 -16.60 -12.11 -5.30
CA HIS A 72 -16.53 -12.14 -6.77
C HIS A 72 -16.03 -10.82 -7.37
N HIS A 73 -15.84 -9.78 -6.57
CA HIS A 73 -15.50 -8.42 -7.04
C HIS A 73 -14.00 -8.17 -7.14
N PHE A 74 -13.15 -9.07 -6.64
CA PHE A 74 -11.69 -8.94 -6.72
C PHE A 74 -11.21 -8.88 -8.18
N LEU A 75 -9.99 -8.38 -8.39
CA LEU A 75 -9.39 -8.32 -9.73
C LEU A 75 -9.28 -9.71 -10.33
N GLN A 76 -9.96 -9.93 -11.43
CA GLN A 76 -10.01 -11.25 -12.07
C GLN A 76 -8.65 -11.67 -12.62
N PRO A 77 -8.22 -12.93 -12.44
CA PRO A 77 -6.95 -13.43 -12.97
C PRO A 77 -6.74 -13.13 -14.45
N ALA A 78 -7.79 -13.27 -15.28
CA ALA A 78 -7.71 -12.97 -16.71
C ALA A 78 -7.32 -11.51 -17.02
N LEU A 79 -7.69 -10.55 -16.15
CA LEU A 79 -7.30 -9.16 -16.30
C LEU A 79 -5.82 -8.94 -15.98
N VAL A 80 -5.33 -9.59 -14.92
CA VAL A 80 -3.99 -9.30 -14.36
C VAL A 80 -2.88 -10.18 -14.96
N ALA A 81 -3.23 -11.35 -15.52
CA ALA A 81 -2.27 -12.32 -16.04
C ALA A 81 -1.25 -11.75 -17.02
N PRO A 82 -1.61 -10.94 -18.04
CA PRO A 82 -0.62 -10.42 -18.97
C PRO A 82 0.42 -9.51 -18.32
N LEU A 83 0.05 -8.71 -17.31
CA LEU A 83 1.00 -7.92 -16.56
C LEU A 83 1.91 -8.81 -15.71
N VAL A 84 1.34 -9.77 -14.98
CA VAL A 84 2.09 -10.71 -14.14
C VAL A 84 3.11 -11.49 -14.97
N HIS A 85 2.69 -12.00 -16.14
CA HIS A 85 3.57 -12.73 -17.06
C HIS A 85 4.67 -11.81 -17.65
N LYS A 86 4.31 -10.57 -18.03
CA LYS A 86 5.25 -9.61 -18.61
C LYS A 86 6.41 -9.31 -17.66
N VAL A 87 6.14 -9.20 -16.37
CA VAL A 87 7.16 -8.88 -15.36
C VAL A 87 7.78 -10.12 -14.70
N GLY A 88 7.35 -11.34 -15.07
CA GLY A 88 7.78 -12.57 -14.43
C GLY A 88 7.47 -12.58 -12.92
N GLY A 89 6.32 -11.99 -12.54
CA GLY A 89 5.99 -11.69 -11.15
C GLY A 89 5.43 -12.88 -10.37
N THR A 90 5.68 -12.88 -9.07
CA THR A 90 4.97 -13.72 -8.08
C THR A 90 3.84 -12.90 -7.48
N ILE A 91 2.65 -13.47 -7.41
CA ILE A 91 1.52 -12.86 -6.68
C ILE A 91 1.77 -13.00 -5.20
N VAL A 92 1.70 -11.89 -4.45
CA VAL A 92 2.02 -11.90 -3.02
C VAL A 92 0.89 -11.34 -2.17
N GLU A 93 0.65 -12.01 -1.04
CA GLU A 93 -0.28 -11.59 0.02
C GLU A 93 0.26 -11.94 1.42
N CYS A 94 -0.44 -11.50 2.47
CA CYS A 94 -0.28 -11.98 3.85
C CYS A 94 -1.63 -12.43 4.42
N ASN A 95 -1.60 -13.36 5.35
CA ASN A 95 -2.77 -13.88 6.05
C ASN A 95 -3.58 -12.75 6.70
N THR A 96 -4.90 -12.95 6.84
CA THR A 96 -5.79 -12.00 7.49
C THR A 96 -5.71 -12.11 9.02
N ALA A 97 -6.05 -11.01 9.73
CA ALA A 97 -6.07 -10.97 11.19
C ALA A 97 -7.50 -11.17 11.77
N TYR A 98 -8.53 -11.10 10.94
CA TYR A 98 -9.93 -11.16 11.41
C TYR A 98 -10.55 -12.56 11.36
N GLY A 99 -9.77 -13.61 11.10
CA GLY A 99 -10.33 -14.94 10.83
C GLY A 99 -10.76 -15.05 9.35
N GLY A 100 -11.75 -15.87 9.06
CA GLY A 100 -12.20 -16.12 7.68
C GLY A 100 -11.34 -17.13 6.92
N GLY A 101 -11.58 -17.23 5.61
CA GLY A 101 -10.97 -18.25 4.75
C GLY A 101 -9.50 -17.99 4.42
N ARG A 102 -8.94 -16.84 4.78
CA ARG A 102 -7.54 -16.48 4.50
C ARG A 102 -6.71 -16.22 5.78
N ALA A 103 -7.19 -16.71 6.93
CA ALA A 103 -6.48 -16.53 8.19
C ALA A 103 -5.31 -17.50 8.38
N ARG A 104 -5.27 -18.59 7.64
CA ARG A 104 -4.21 -19.61 7.69
C ARG A 104 -3.66 -19.83 6.28
N THR A 105 -2.35 -19.94 6.19
CA THR A 105 -1.62 -20.06 4.91
C THR A 105 -2.19 -21.12 3.97
N ALA A 106 -2.51 -22.32 4.48
CA ALA A 106 -3.06 -23.40 3.65
C ALA A 106 -4.45 -23.04 3.08
N ASP A 107 -5.31 -22.43 3.89
CA ASP A 107 -6.66 -22.02 3.45
C ASP A 107 -6.57 -20.81 2.51
N HIS A 108 -5.64 -19.89 2.76
CA HIS A 108 -5.38 -18.73 1.90
C HIS A 108 -4.88 -19.16 0.51
N LEU A 109 -3.91 -20.08 0.45
CA LEU A 109 -3.46 -20.68 -0.82
C LEU A 109 -4.58 -21.40 -1.55
N LYS A 110 -5.46 -22.10 -0.79
CA LYS A 110 -6.63 -22.74 -1.39
C LYS A 110 -7.58 -21.69 -1.98
N ALA A 111 -7.88 -20.61 -1.26
CA ALA A 111 -8.72 -19.52 -1.77
C ALA A 111 -8.14 -18.91 -3.06
N ALA A 112 -6.83 -18.64 -3.08
CA ALA A 112 -6.14 -18.15 -4.27
C ALA A 112 -6.23 -19.14 -5.45
N ALA A 113 -6.15 -20.43 -5.19
CA ALA A 113 -6.30 -21.47 -6.20
C ALA A 113 -7.74 -21.57 -6.71
N ASP A 114 -8.72 -21.58 -5.81
CA ASP A 114 -10.15 -21.63 -6.16
C ASP A 114 -10.56 -20.41 -7.02
N HIS A 115 -9.94 -19.27 -6.79
CA HIS A 115 -10.14 -18.04 -7.57
C HIS A 115 -9.30 -17.98 -8.86
N GLY A 116 -8.46 -18.99 -9.14
CA GLY A 116 -7.70 -19.12 -10.38
C GLY A 116 -6.35 -18.41 -10.42
N PHE A 117 -5.87 -17.81 -9.33
CA PHE A 117 -4.60 -17.07 -9.31
C PHE A 117 -3.39 -18.00 -9.46
N THR A 118 -3.42 -19.21 -8.88
CA THR A 118 -2.33 -20.18 -9.02
C THR A 118 -2.19 -20.75 -10.43
N ALA A 119 -3.20 -20.58 -11.29
CA ALA A 119 -3.12 -20.97 -12.69
C ALA A 119 -2.33 -19.97 -13.55
N ILE A 120 -2.16 -18.73 -13.08
CA ILE A 120 -1.47 -17.67 -13.83
C ILE A 120 -0.07 -17.37 -13.32
N ALA A 121 0.22 -17.62 -12.03
CA ALA A 121 1.55 -17.41 -11.43
C ALA A 121 1.70 -18.17 -10.11
N ALA A 122 2.93 -18.23 -9.60
CA ALA A 122 3.18 -18.61 -8.22
C ALA A 122 2.49 -17.62 -7.27
N VAL A 123 1.96 -18.13 -6.16
CA VAL A 123 1.36 -17.33 -5.07
C VAL A 123 2.17 -17.56 -3.81
N ASP A 124 2.67 -16.47 -3.20
CA ASP A 124 3.41 -16.48 -1.94
C ASP A 124 2.60 -15.77 -0.85
N ILE A 125 2.32 -16.47 0.23
CA ILE A 125 1.77 -15.89 1.45
C ILE A 125 2.95 -15.50 2.32
N MET A 126 3.37 -14.23 2.22
CA MET A 126 4.65 -13.73 2.71
C MET A 126 4.89 -13.90 4.21
N ASP A 127 3.83 -14.03 5.01
CA ASP A 127 3.91 -14.28 6.45
C ASP A 127 3.76 -15.76 6.84
N ALA A 128 3.83 -16.69 5.87
CA ALA A 128 3.78 -18.13 6.13
C ALA A 128 4.90 -18.62 7.05
N GLU A 129 6.07 -17.99 6.97
CA GLU A 129 7.26 -18.30 7.77
C GLU A 129 7.54 -17.26 8.88
N GLY A 130 6.56 -16.43 9.18
CA GLY A 130 6.67 -15.38 10.21
C GLY A 130 6.75 -13.98 9.63
N GLU A 131 7.26 -13.07 10.45
CA GLU A 131 7.29 -11.63 10.15
C GLU A 131 8.70 -11.04 10.31
N THR A 132 8.87 -9.85 9.79
CA THR A 132 10.04 -8.99 10.02
C THR A 132 9.57 -7.56 10.26
N ALA A 133 10.39 -6.78 10.99
CA ALA A 133 10.08 -5.39 11.27
C ALA A 133 10.76 -4.47 10.25
N LEU A 134 10.02 -3.46 9.79
CA LEU A 134 10.54 -2.29 9.09
C LEU A 134 10.47 -1.09 10.03
N SER A 135 11.52 -0.25 10.05
CA SER A 135 11.50 0.99 10.85
C SER A 135 10.50 1.98 10.27
N VAL A 136 9.75 2.65 11.15
CA VAL A 136 8.84 3.74 10.79
C VAL A 136 9.49 5.08 11.14
N GLU A 137 10.16 5.69 10.18
CA GLU A 137 10.83 6.98 10.38
C GLU A 137 9.81 8.10 10.62
N GLY A 138 9.87 8.71 11.82
CA GLY A 138 9.00 9.82 12.20
C GLY A 138 7.56 9.41 12.54
N GLY A 139 7.30 8.12 12.78
CA GLY A 139 6.00 7.63 13.19
C GLY A 139 5.55 8.21 14.53
N ARG A 140 4.26 8.51 14.65
CA ARG A 140 3.61 8.99 15.86
C ARG A 140 3.00 7.84 16.67
N HIS A 141 2.47 6.85 15.95
CA HIS A 141 1.78 5.70 16.52
C HIS A 141 2.62 4.44 16.44
N LEU A 142 3.38 4.28 15.36
CA LEU A 142 4.18 3.10 15.09
C LEU A 142 5.67 3.45 15.07
N ALA A 143 6.49 2.73 15.85
CA ALA A 143 7.95 2.76 15.72
C ALA A 143 8.44 1.76 14.65
N GLU A 144 7.68 0.69 14.45
CA GLU A 144 7.95 -0.40 13.53
C GLU A 144 6.67 -0.86 12.84
N ASP A 145 6.79 -1.30 11.59
CA ASP A 145 5.75 -2.03 10.85
C ASP A 145 6.18 -3.50 10.71
N TYR A 146 5.29 -4.43 11.03
CA TYR A 146 5.56 -5.87 10.98
C TYR A 146 5.00 -6.47 9.70
N VAL A 147 5.88 -6.65 8.71
CA VAL A 147 5.54 -7.19 7.39
C VAL A 147 5.78 -8.69 7.32
N GLY A 148 5.16 -9.36 6.35
CA GLY A 148 5.45 -10.77 6.08
C GLY A 148 6.94 -10.98 5.79
N LYS A 149 7.57 -11.99 6.41
CA LYS A 149 9.01 -12.24 6.34
C LYS A 149 9.52 -12.35 4.91
N ASN A 150 8.75 -12.99 4.02
CA ASN A 150 9.13 -13.21 2.63
C ASN A 150 9.12 -11.93 1.80
N PHE A 151 8.52 -10.81 2.29
CA PHE A 151 8.56 -9.54 1.59
C PHE A 151 9.98 -9.08 1.26
N LEU A 152 10.93 -9.32 2.15
CA LEU A 152 12.34 -8.98 1.93
C LEU A 152 13.04 -9.82 0.86
N ASN A 153 12.39 -10.85 0.36
CA ASN A 153 12.93 -11.68 -0.72
C ASN A 153 12.72 -11.07 -2.12
N TYR A 154 11.95 -10.00 -2.24
CA TYR A 154 11.62 -9.38 -3.52
C TYR A 154 12.45 -8.14 -3.79
N ASP A 155 12.90 -8.01 -5.04
CA ASP A 155 13.73 -6.90 -5.48
C ASP A 155 12.91 -5.72 -5.97
N PHE A 156 11.67 -5.96 -6.45
CA PHE A 156 10.76 -4.96 -6.96
C PHE A 156 9.31 -5.29 -6.60
N THR A 157 8.49 -4.26 -6.31
CA THR A 157 7.09 -4.43 -5.93
C THR A 157 6.17 -3.67 -6.88
N ILE A 158 5.22 -4.37 -7.49
CA ILE A 158 4.10 -3.77 -8.21
C ILE A 158 2.87 -3.87 -7.30
N VAL A 159 2.39 -2.73 -6.84
CA VAL A 159 1.20 -2.61 -6.00
C VAL A 159 -0.02 -2.53 -6.90
N LEU A 160 -0.61 -3.69 -7.21
CA LEU A 160 -1.79 -3.80 -8.07
C LEU A 160 -3.05 -3.85 -7.21
N SER A 161 -3.68 -2.71 -7.04
CA SER A 161 -4.79 -2.53 -6.11
C SER A 161 -6.13 -2.54 -6.83
N HIS A 162 -7.08 -3.32 -6.31
CA HIS A 162 -8.49 -3.11 -6.60
C HIS A 162 -8.96 -1.92 -5.74
N PHE A 163 -9.31 -0.81 -6.37
CA PHE A 163 -9.82 0.36 -5.66
C PHE A 163 -11.33 0.19 -5.39
N LYS A 164 -11.75 0.34 -4.14
CA LYS A 164 -13.15 0.16 -3.68
C LYS A 164 -13.35 0.81 -2.32
N GLY A 165 -14.59 0.76 -1.81
CA GLY A 165 -14.91 1.19 -0.45
C GLY A 165 -14.23 0.33 0.61
N HIS A 166 -14.21 0.83 1.83
CA HIS A 166 -13.72 0.12 3.00
C HIS A 166 -14.30 0.71 4.28
N VAL A 167 -14.90 -0.14 5.11
CA VAL A 167 -15.66 0.28 6.31
C VAL A 167 -14.81 1.10 7.29
N MET A 168 -13.54 0.76 7.51
CA MET A 168 -12.66 1.46 8.44
C MET A 168 -11.79 2.53 7.76
N GLY A 169 -11.37 2.34 6.52
CA GLY A 169 -10.46 3.25 5.81
C GLY A 169 -11.17 4.25 4.89
N GLY A 170 -12.51 4.23 4.83
CA GLY A 170 -13.28 4.97 3.84
C GLY A 170 -13.17 4.35 2.45
N PHE A 171 -11.96 4.15 1.95
CA PHE A 171 -11.66 3.40 0.71
C PHE A 171 -10.40 2.55 0.85
N GLY A 172 -10.26 1.56 -0.02
CA GLY A 172 -9.07 0.74 -0.18
C GLY A 172 -8.43 0.95 -1.56
N GLY A 173 -7.17 1.34 -1.56
CA GLY A 173 -6.35 1.53 -2.74
C GLY A 173 -4.90 1.19 -2.42
N ALA A 174 -3.94 1.82 -3.10
CA ALA A 174 -2.52 1.53 -2.97
C ALA A 174 -2.00 1.64 -1.52
N ILE A 175 -2.34 2.71 -0.79
CA ILE A 175 -1.89 2.91 0.60
C ILE A 175 -2.35 1.75 1.49
N LYS A 176 -3.64 1.37 1.44
CA LYS A 176 -4.13 0.21 2.20
C LYS A 176 -3.46 -1.08 1.75
N ASN A 177 -3.21 -1.25 0.47
CA ASN A 177 -2.62 -2.45 -0.09
C ASN A 177 -1.17 -2.65 0.39
N ILE A 178 -0.38 -1.59 0.52
CA ILE A 178 1.00 -1.68 1.01
C ILE A 178 1.11 -1.65 2.53
N SER A 179 0.18 -1.03 3.26
CA SER A 179 0.14 -1.09 4.72
C SER A 179 -0.46 -2.42 5.21
N ILE A 180 -1.79 -2.50 5.24
CA ILE A 180 -2.51 -3.68 5.73
C ILE A 180 -2.22 -4.93 4.88
N GLY A 181 -2.04 -4.77 3.56
CA GLY A 181 -1.87 -5.92 2.66
C GLY A 181 -0.50 -6.59 2.74
N ILE A 182 0.57 -5.87 3.09
CA ILE A 182 1.94 -6.40 3.26
C ILE A 182 2.23 -6.78 4.72
N ALA A 183 1.52 -6.17 5.67
CA ALA A 183 1.65 -6.53 7.08
C ALA A 183 1.30 -8.01 7.32
N SER A 184 2.05 -8.66 8.21
CA SER A 184 1.72 -10.00 8.73
C SER A 184 0.37 -9.98 9.45
N SER A 185 -0.18 -11.13 9.80
CA SER A 185 -1.40 -11.18 10.61
C SER A 185 -1.24 -10.39 11.93
N ALA A 186 -0.09 -10.51 12.61
CA ALA A 186 0.21 -9.74 13.82
C ALA A 186 0.46 -8.25 13.51
N GLY A 187 1.10 -7.94 12.38
CA GLY A 187 1.29 -6.57 11.90
C GLY A 187 -0.03 -5.87 11.58
N LYS A 188 -1.01 -6.60 11.01
CA LYS A 188 -2.36 -6.07 10.81
C LYS A 188 -3.02 -5.67 12.14
N ALA A 189 -2.91 -6.51 13.17
CA ALA A 189 -3.43 -6.18 14.50
C ALA A 189 -2.72 -4.96 15.09
N TRP A 190 -1.41 -4.85 14.90
CA TRP A 190 -0.58 -3.72 15.31
C TRP A 190 -1.03 -2.40 14.69
N ILE A 191 -1.23 -2.37 13.38
CA ILE A 191 -1.70 -1.18 12.64
C ILE A 191 -3.13 -0.82 13.07
N HIS A 192 -4.05 -1.79 13.13
CA HIS A 192 -5.45 -1.54 13.49
C HIS A 192 -5.62 -1.02 14.92
N SER A 193 -4.70 -1.36 15.82
CA SER A 193 -4.72 -0.91 17.20
C SER A 193 -3.87 0.34 17.46
N ALA A 194 -3.31 0.97 16.42
CA ALA A 194 -2.35 2.07 16.57
C ALA A 194 -1.21 1.73 17.56
N GLY A 195 -0.56 0.59 17.33
CA GLY A 195 0.59 0.15 18.11
C GLY A 195 0.29 -0.39 19.50
N LYS A 196 -0.95 -0.79 19.82
CA LYS A 196 -1.30 -1.29 21.17
C LYS A 196 -1.15 -2.79 21.34
N THR A 197 -1.46 -3.56 20.29
CA THR A 197 -1.39 -5.03 20.37
C THR A 197 -1.04 -5.65 19.03
N LYS A 198 -0.29 -6.76 19.07
CA LYS A 198 -0.05 -7.65 17.92
C LYS A 198 -0.93 -8.90 17.96
N ASN A 199 -1.78 -9.02 18.97
CA ASN A 199 -2.68 -10.15 19.12
C ASN A 199 -3.97 -9.92 18.31
N ALA A 200 -4.15 -10.68 17.24
CA ALA A 200 -5.33 -10.59 16.39
C ALA A 200 -6.66 -10.80 17.15
N ALA A 201 -6.66 -11.61 18.23
CA ALA A 201 -7.85 -11.83 19.04
C ALA A 201 -8.25 -10.59 19.88
N GLU A 202 -7.29 -9.72 20.18
CA GLU A 202 -7.50 -8.50 20.97
C GLU A 202 -7.73 -7.26 20.07
N MET A 203 -7.45 -7.35 18.79
CA MET A 203 -7.47 -6.22 17.85
C MET A 203 -8.77 -5.41 17.95
N TRP A 204 -9.92 -6.08 17.95
CA TRP A 204 -11.22 -5.42 17.98
C TRP A 204 -11.56 -4.71 19.29
N SER A 205 -11.01 -5.18 20.41
CA SER A 205 -11.16 -4.51 21.71
C SER A 205 -10.15 -3.39 21.93
N ALA A 206 -9.12 -3.30 21.11
CA ALA A 206 -8.03 -2.34 21.20
C ALA A 206 -8.11 -1.23 20.15
N LEU A 207 -9.23 -1.10 19.40
CA LEU A 207 -9.37 -0.10 18.36
C LEU A 207 -9.15 1.31 18.90
N PRO A 208 -8.34 2.13 18.21
CA PRO A 208 -8.10 3.52 18.56
C PRO A 208 -9.23 4.43 18.01
N PRO A 209 -9.18 5.75 18.27
CA PRO A 209 -9.91 6.72 17.47
C PRO A 209 -9.63 6.56 15.98
N GLN A 210 -10.60 6.91 15.13
CA GLN A 210 -10.53 6.71 13.69
C GLN A 210 -9.28 7.35 13.05
N ASP A 211 -8.94 8.58 13.44
CA ASP A 211 -7.79 9.29 12.89
C ASP A 211 -6.46 8.59 13.25
N ASP A 212 -6.32 8.10 14.48
CA ASP A 212 -5.13 7.36 14.91
C ASP A 212 -4.95 6.06 14.10
N PHE A 213 -6.03 5.37 13.74
CA PHE A 213 -5.97 4.22 12.83
C PHE A 213 -5.52 4.62 11.43
N LEU A 214 -6.07 5.69 10.86
CA LEU A 214 -5.71 6.16 9.52
C LEU A 214 -4.27 6.65 9.47
N GLU A 215 -3.80 7.36 10.51
CA GLU A 215 -2.40 7.77 10.64
C GLU A 215 -1.48 6.53 10.73
N SER A 216 -1.82 5.54 11.56
CA SER A 216 -1.04 4.29 11.68
C SER A 216 -0.96 3.53 10.36
N MET A 217 -2.06 3.50 9.59
CA MET A 217 -2.07 2.89 8.26
C MET A 217 -1.17 3.65 7.29
N ALA A 218 -1.13 4.98 7.37
CA ALA A 218 -0.24 5.81 6.54
C ALA A 218 1.24 5.63 6.95
N GLU A 219 1.52 5.53 8.26
CA GLU A 219 2.87 5.27 8.79
C GLU A 219 3.41 3.90 8.34
N ALA A 220 2.61 2.84 8.41
CA ALA A 220 2.97 1.53 7.89
C ALA A 220 3.20 1.55 6.37
N ALA A 221 2.34 2.24 5.61
CA ALA A 221 2.53 2.42 4.18
C ALA A 221 3.84 3.15 3.86
N LYS A 222 4.19 4.17 4.66
CA LYS A 222 5.46 4.90 4.53
C LYS A 222 6.65 3.97 4.76
N ALA A 223 6.64 3.12 5.79
CA ALA A 223 7.74 2.18 6.06
C ALA A 223 7.99 1.26 4.87
N VAL A 224 6.93 0.73 4.25
CA VAL A 224 7.04 -0.10 3.03
C VAL A 224 7.57 0.71 1.85
N ALA A 225 7.07 1.92 1.64
CA ALA A 225 7.53 2.80 0.54
C ALA A 225 9.00 3.18 0.72
N ASP A 226 9.42 3.55 1.93
CA ASP A 226 10.81 3.88 2.25
C ASP A 226 11.75 2.68 2.04
N HIS A 227 11.32 1.48 2.45
CA HIS A 227 12.08 0.24 2.21
C HIS A 227 12.27 -0.05 0.72
N CYS A 228 11.22 0.13 -0.07
CA CYS A 228 11.27 -0.11 -1.52
C CYS A 228 12.04 0.98 -2.27
N GLY A 229 11.97 2.22 -1.81
CA GLY A 229 12.53 3.38 -2.52
C GLY A 229 11.94 3.48 -3.93
N GLU A 230 12.80 3.50 -4.96
CA GLU A 230 12.35 3.57 -6.35
C GLU A 230 11.88 2.22 -6.93
N ARG A 231 12.00 1.14 -6.19
CA ARG A 231 11.65 -0.22 -6.62
C ARG A 231 10.19 -0.59 -6.32
N ILE A 232 9.31 0.40 -6.47
CA ILE A 232 7.88 0.22 -6.27
C ILE A 232 7.09 1.02 -7.31
N LEU A 233 5.99 0.45 -7.79
CA LEU A 233 5.02 1.09 -8.67
C LEU A 233 3.61 0.86 -8.16
N TYR A 234 2.73 1.84 -8.36
CA TYR A 234 1.36 1.80 -7.87
C TYR A 234 0.38 1.80 -9.05
N ILE A 235 -0.49 0.80 -9.08
CA ILE A 235 -1.56 0.67 -10.08
C ILE A 235 -2.87 0.41 -9.35
N ASN A 236 -3.85 1.31 -9.51
CA ASN A 236 -5.19 1.17 -8.97
C ASN A 236 -6.16 0.88 -10.12
N VAL A 237 -6.84 -0.25 -10.05
CA VAL A 237 -7.92 -0.60 -10.98
C VAL A 237 -9.25 -0.27 -10.32
N MET A 238 -10.02 0.59 -10.96
CA MET A 238 -11.27 1.16 -10.45
C MET A 238 -12.45 0.55 -11.23
N ASN A 239 -12.69 -0.74 -11.02
CA ASN A 239 -13.81 -1.50 -11.56
C ASN A 239 -14.57 -2.22 -10.43
N ASN A 240 -15.80 -2.63 -10.68
CA ASN A 240 -16.64 -3.29 -9.69
C ASN A 240 -16.63 -2.53 -8.34
N LEU A 241 -16.89 -1.23 -8.39
CA LEU A 241 -16.73 -0.32 -7.25
C LEU A 241 -17.83 -0.53 -6.21
N SER A 242 -17.59 -1.49 -5.32
CA SER A 242 -18.44 -1.72 -4.14
C SER A 242 -18.05 -0.77 -3.00
N VAL A 243 -19.01 -0.49 -2.11
CA VAL A 243 -18.71 0.16 -0.81
C VAL A 243 -17.95 -0.75 0.13
N ASP A 244 -17.98 -2.07 -0.13
CA ASP A 244 -17.30 -3.09 0.65
C ASP A 244 -15.95 -3.50 0.04
N CYS A 245 -15.11 -4.07 0.86
CA CYS A 245 -13.78 -4.54 0.51
C CYS A 245 -13.82 -5.99 0.00
N ASP A 246 -12.80 -6.41 -0.80
CA ASP A 246 -12.59 -7.82 -1.20
C ASP A 246 -12.31 -8.75 0.00
N CYS A 247 -12.24 -8.21 1.22
CA CYS A 247 -12.18 -8.97 2.45
C CYS A 247 -13.57 -9.38 2.99
N ASP A 248 -14.64 -8.98 2.31
CA ASP A 248 -15.98 -9.46 2.55
C ASP A 248 -16.30 -10.60 1.56
N ALA A 249 -16.85 -11.71 2.08
CA ALA A 249 -17.28 -12.84 1.27
C ALA A 249 -18.55 -12.50 0.45
N HIS A 250 -19.33 -11.53 0.90
CA HIS A 250 -20.60 -11.11 0.31
C HIS A 250 -20.67 -9.59 0.15
N PRO A 251 -19.73 -8.97 -0.59
CA PRO A 251 -19.69 -7.52 -0.74
C PRO A 251 -20.95 -7.02 -1.45
N ALA A 252 -21.40 -5.81 -1.09
CA ALA A 252 -22.50 -5.15 -1.74
C ALA A 252 -22.25 -5.05 -3.26
N ALA A 253 -23.32 -5.08 -4.05
CA ALA A 253 -23.23 -4.88 -5.49
C ALA A 253 -22.63 -3.48 -5.78
N PRO A 254 -21.80 -3.35 -6.84
CA PRO A 254 -21.29 -2.05 -7.26
C PRO A 254 -22.42 -1.08 -7.59
N GLU A 255 -22.42 0.10 -6.98
CA GLU A 255 -23.38 1.18 -7.27
C GLU A 255 -22.83 2.21 -8.28
N MET A 256 -21.51 2.19 -8.52
CA MET A 256 -20.84 3.09 -9.46
C MET A 256 -20.34 2.30 -10.66
N GLY A 257 -20.39 2.94 -11.84
CA GLY A 257 -19.75 2.40 -13.04
C GLY A 257 -18.23 2.38 -12.91
N ASP A 258 -17.58 1.55 -13.72
CA ASP A 258 -16.14 1.47 -13.82
C ASP A 258 -15.53 2.82 -14.24
N ILE A 259 -14.42 3.20 -13.61
CA ILE A 259 -13.76 4.49 -13.85
C ILE A 259 -12.55 4.33 -14.76
N GLY A 260 -11.69 3.34 -14.52
CA GLY A 260 -10.47 3.15 -15.26
C GLY A 260 -9.30 2.58 -14.43
N ILE A 261 -8.09 2.78 -14.94
CA ILE A 261 -6.85 2.37 -14.28
C ILE A 261 -6.00 3.62 -14.07
N LEU A 262 -5.61 3.87 -12.82
CA LEU A 262 -4.69 4.95 -12.41
C LEU A 262 -3.36 4.34 -12.00
N ALA A 263 -2.24 4.89 -12.52
CA ALA A 263 -0.92 4.42 -12.15
C ALA A 263 0.05 5.56 -11.85
N SER A 264 0.99 5.32 -10.91
CA SER A 264 2.03 6.28 -10.53
C SER A 264 3.34 5.57 -10.15
N THR A 265 4.43 6.35 -10.18
CA THR A 265 5.75 5.95 -9.67
C THR A 265 5.93 6.39 -8.24
#